data_a35b84d01dff97844ecc20e54d37abc0
#
_entry.id   a35b84d01dff97844ecc20e54d37abc0
#
_cell.length_a   1.000
_cell.length_b   1.000
_cell.length_c   1.000
_cell.angle_alpha   90.00
_cell.angle_beta   90.00
_cell.angle_gamma   90.00
#
_symmetry.space_group_name_H-M   'P 1'
#
loop_
_entity.id
_entity.type
_entity.pdbx_description
1 polymer ?
#
loop_
_entity_poly.entity_id
_entity_poly.type
_entity_poly.pdbx_seq_one_letter_code
_entity_poly.pdbx_strand_id
1 'polypeptide(L)' 'MLFRIKKEELTCENCGAPLSEDDIYVRVINGEKHYFCCSHCADAYEAKLK' A
#
# COMPACT_ATOMS: atom_id res chain seq x y z
N MET A 1 -19.12 -17.16 -9.32
CA MET A 1 -18.49 -16.86 -8.98
C MET A 1 -18.38 -16.03 -8.08
N LEU A 2 -17.96 -15.92 -7.45
CA LEU A 2 -17.85 -15.12 -6.72
C LEU A 2 -16.72 -14.89 -6.27
N PHE A 3 -16.26 -13.96 -6.13
CA PHE A 3 -15.11 -13.72 -5.76
C PHE A 3 -15.12 -13.06 -4.61
N ARG A 4 -14.51 -13.20 -3.70
CA ARG A 4 -14.43 -12.59 -2.67
C ARG A 4 -13.26 -11.90 -2.49
N ILE A 5 -13.10 -10.81 -2.34
CA ILE A 5 -12.00 -10.05 -2.12
C ILE A 5 -11.69 -9.96 -0.71
N LYS A 6 -10.59 -10.33 -0.23
CA LYS A 6 -10.28 -10.24 1.09
C LYS A 6 -9.70 -8.96 1.40
N LYS A 7 -10.23 -8.13 2.14
CA LYS A 7 -9.74 -6.88 2.45
C LYS A 7 -8.58 -7.00 3.31
N GLU A 8 -8.37 -8.03 3.97
CA GLU A 8 -7.28 -8.07 4.84
C GLU A 8 -6.05 -8.45 4.12
N GLU A 9 -6.07 -8.50 2.85
CA GLU A 9 -4.89 -8.83 2.12
C GLU A 9 -4.07 -7.62 1.74
N LEU A 10 -4.15 -6.55 2.47
CA LEU A 10 -3.36 -5.38 2.17
C LEU A 10 -1.92 -5.60 2.59
N THR A 11 -1.00 -5.23 1.72
CA THR A 11 0.40 -5.34 2.04
C THR A 11 1.10 -4.08 1.56
N CYS A 12 2.23 -3.78 2.15
CA CYS A 12 3.01 -2.62 1.78
C CYS A 12 3.53 -2.82 0.36
N GLU A 13 3.32 -1.86 -0.49
CA GLU A 13 3.70 -2.01 -1.88
C GLU A 13 5.19 -1.80 -2.07
N ASN A 14 5.91 -1.39 -1.06
CA ASN A 14 7.33 -1.21 -1.16
C ASN A 14 8.09 -2.40 -0.57
N CYS A 15 7.81 -2.78 0.65
CA CYS A 15 8.52 -3.88 1.28
C CYS A 15 7.72 -5.17 1.36
N GLY A 16 6.45 -5.11 1.11
CA GLY A 16 5.64 -6.33 1.12
C GLY A 16 5.17 -6.80 2.49
N ALA A 17 5.40 -6.01 3.51
CA ALA A 17 4.98 -6.42 4.84
C ALA A 17 3.46 -6.34 4.97
N PRO A 18 2.85 -7.21 5.74
CA PRO A 18 1.41 -7.16 5.91
C PRO A 18 1.00 -5.90 6.65
N LEU A 19 -0.08 -5.29 6.23
CA LEU A 19 -0.57 -4.07 6.83
C LEU A 19 -1.79 -4.35 7.67
N SER A 20 -1.96 -3.56 8.74
CA SER A 20 -3.14 -3.73 9.53
C SER A 20 -4.00 -2.52 9.29
N GLU A 21 -5.29 -2.66 9.52
CA GLU A 21 -6.19 -1.58 9.24
C GLU A 21 -5.86 -0.34 10.01
N ASP A 22 -5.23 -0.48 11.15
CA ASP A 22 -4.94 0.67 11.95
C ASP A 22 -3.62 1.33 11.58
N ASP A 23 -2.79 0.65 10.84
CA ASP A 23 -1.48 1.18 10.53
C ASP A 23 -1.23 1.27 9.04
N ILE A 24 -2.18 1.65 8.30
CA ILE A 24 -2.03 1.77 6.88
C ILE A 24 -1.71 3.20 6.51
N TYR A 25 -0.67 3.40 5.74
CA TYR A 25 -0.34 4.73 5.26
C TYR A 25 -0.73 4.77 3.79
N VAL A 26 -1.66 5.61 3.43
CA VAL A 26 -2.15 5.70 2.07
C VAL A 26 -1.51 6.88 1.38
N ARG A 27 -1.01 6.67 0.19
CA ARG A 27 -0.42 7.75 -0.59
C ARG A 27 -1.03 7.70 -1.99
N VAL A 28 -1.48 8.83 -2.49
CA VAL A 28 -2.04 8.88 -3.84
C VAL A 28 -0.92 9.28 -4.78
N ILE A 29 -0.63 8.43 -5.76
CA ILE A 29 0.43 8.68 -6.72
C ILE A 29 -0.17 8.54 -8.09
N ASN A 30 -0.06 9.58 -8.89
CA ASN A 30 -0.62 9.59 -10.23
C ASN A 30 -2.11 9.24 -10.26
N GLY A 31 -2.82 9.65 -9.25
CA GLY A 31 -4.25 9.41 -9.22
C GLY A 31 -4.64 8.03 -8.69
N GLU A 32 -3.67 7.25 -8.23
CA GLU A 32 -3.97 5.93 -7.71
C GLU A 32 -3.58 5.83 -6.27
N LYS A 33 -4.39 5.15 -5.49
CA LYS A 33 -4.08 5.00 -4.09
C LYS A 33 -3.16 3.82 -3.89
N HIS A 34 -2.12 4.04 -3.12
CA HIS A 34 -1.17 2.99 -2.80
C HIS A 34 -1.07 2.89 -1.30
N TYR A 35 -0.85 1.69 -0.80
CA TYR A 35 -0.82 1.45 0.63
C TYR A 35 0.57 1.02 1.08
N PHE A 36 1.03 1.61 2.16
CA PHE A 36 2.37 1.33 2.66
C PHE A 36 2.33 1.20 4.16
N CYS A 37 3.39 0.67 4.74
CA CYS A 37 3.42 0.51 6.18
C CYS A 37 3.82 1.81 6.87
N CYS A 38 4.50 2.72 6.16
CA CYS A 38 4.84 4.00 6.74
C CYS A 38 5.22 4.96 5.63
N SER A 39 5.41 6.22 5.97
CA SER A 39 5.68 7.21 4.96
C SER A 39 7.04 6.99 4.32
N HIS A 40 7.98 6.39 5.04
CA HIS A 40 9.29 6.14 4.48
C HIS A 40 9.17 5.19 3.29
N CYS A 41 8.37 4.15 3.42
CA CYS A 41 8.16 3.24 2.31
C CYS A 41 7.44 3.93 1.16
N ALA A 42 6.51 4.82 1.49
CA ALA A 42 5.79 5.54 0.44
C ALA A 42 6.76 6.42 -0.34
N ASP A 43 7.68 7.08 0.35
CA ASP A 43 8.63 7.94 -0.33
C ASP A 43 9.57 7.10 -1.18
N ALA A 44 10.02 5.96 -0.68
CA ALA A 44 10.93 5.12 -1.42
C ALA A 44 10.25 4.58 -2.67
N TYR A 45 9.00 4.22 -2.54
CA TYR A 45 8.27 3.68 -3.68
C TYR A 45 8.07 4.76 -4.73
N GLU A 46 7.69 5.95 -4.29
CA GLU A 46 7.45 7.03 -5.22
C GLU A 46 8.74 7.41 -5.94
N ALA A 47 9.86 7.34 -5.26
CA ALA A 47 11.13 7.64 -5.87
C ALA A 47 11.46 6.66 -6.99
N LYS A 48 11.03 5.42 -6.86
CA LYS A 48 11.30 4.48 -7.91
C LYS A 48 10.48 4.74 -9.14
N LEU A 49 9.38 5.42 -9.02
CA LEU A 49 8.54 5.68 -10.17
C LEU A 49 9.03 6.87 -10.98
N LYS A 50 9.96 7.61 -10.48
CA LYS A 50 10.41 8.79 -11.20
C LYS A 50 11.59 8.54 -12.12
#